data_6f3c7a2593c05e9b6c4c93c556ba5daf
#
_entry.id   6f3c7a2593c05e9b6c4c93c556ba5daf
#
_cell.length_a   1.000
_cell.length_b   1.000
_cell.length_c   1.000
_cell.angle_alpha   90.00
_cell.angle_beta   90.00
_cell.angle_gamma   90.00
#
_symmetry.space_group_name_H-M   'P 1'
#
loop_
_entity.id
_entity.type
_entity.pdbx_description
1 polymer ?
#
loop_
_entity_poly.entity_id
_entity_poly.type
_entity_poly.pdbx_seq_one_letter_code
_entity_poly.pdbx_strand_id
1 'polypeptide(L)'
;MKKTIIALFLCISTTVSAQTIQLFELTRRMRRAPVEALISHLMEAYGEKVVWVGKDRNNGTYVSLYKNEATGTWTMIQYDSRTGCVLSAGELGTPI
;
A
#
# COMPACT_ATOMS: atom_id res chain seq x y z
N MET A 1 36.27 -2.52 19.43
CA MET A 1 35.08 -3.34 19.67
C MET A 1 33.81 -2.55 19.81
N LYS A 2 33.79 -1.55 20.68
CA LYS A 2 32.60 -0.74 20.84
C LYS A 2 32.15 -0.07 19.54
N LYS A 3 33.09 0.44 18.77
CA LYS A 3 32.79 1.08 17.49
C LYS A 3 32.16 0.10 16.49
N THR A 4 32.64 -1.13 16.47
CA THR A 4 32.12 -2.17 15.60
C THR A 4 30.68 -2.53 15.99
N ILE A 5 30.41 -2.62 17.29
CA ILE A 5 29.07 -2.91 17.79
C ILE A 5 28.11 -1.78 17.45
N ILE A 6 28.54 -0.54 17.61
CA ILE A 6 27.73 0.63 17.27
C ILE A 6 27.43 0.66 15.78
N ALA A 7 28.43 0.38 14.95
CA ALA A 7 28.24 0.34 13.50
C ALA A 7 27.23 -0.73 13.09
N LEU A 8 27.30 -1.89 13.73
CA LEU A 8 26.37 -2.98 13.48
C LEU A 8 24.94 -2.57 13.83
N PHE A 9 24.77 -1.90 14.95
CA PHE A 9 23.48 -1.43 15.39
C PHE A 9 22.89 -0.40 14.42
N LEU A 10 23.72 0.51 13.93
CA LEU A 10 23.32 1.49 12.93
C LEU A 10 22.90 0.81 11.61
N CYS A 11 23.60 -0.24 11.21
CA CYS A 11 23.23 -1.00 10.01
C CYS A 11 21.84 -1.61 10.14
N ILE A 12 21.51 -2.14 11.30
CA ILE A 12 20.16 -2.70 11.54
C ILE A 12 19.10 -1.62 11.42
N SER A 13 19.32 -0.47 12.04
CA SER A 13 18.40 0.66 11.94
C SER A 13 18.23 1.14 10.51
N THR A 14 19.32 1.23 9.78
CA THR A 14 19.29 1.63 8.37
C THR A 14 18.51 0.63 7.53
N THR A 15 18.66 -0.67 7.79
CA THR A 15 17.92 -1.70 7.06
C THR A 15 16.42 -1.56 7.27
N VAL A 16 15.97 -1.34 8.48
CA VAL A 16 14.54 -1.13 8.77
C VAL A 16 14.02 0.11 8.04
N SER A 17 14.76 1.21 8.08
CA SER A 17 14.38 2.43 7.36
C SER A 17 14.34 2.21 5.86
N ALA A 18 15.30 1.47 5.31
CA ALA A 18 15.34 1.16 3.88
C ALA A 18 14.14 0.32 3.45
N GLN A 19 13.71 -0.63 4.26
CA GLN A 19 12.52 -1.43 3.95
C GLN A 19 11.26 -0.56 3.93
N THR A 20 11.12 0.34 4.88
CA THR A 20 10.00 1.27 4.91
C THR A 20 9.99 2.17 3.68
N ILE A 21 11.14 2.69 3.29
CA ILE A 21 11.29 3.53 2.11
C ILE A 21 10.96 2.74 0.84
N GLN A 22 11.41 1.51 0.72
CA GLN A 22 11.12 0.67 -0.44
C GLN A 22 9.63 0.40 -0.58
N LEU A 23 8.94 0.14 0.52
CA LEU A 23 7.50 -0.06 0.51
C LEU A 23 6.78 1.19 0.03
N PHE A 24 7.19 2.35 0.51
CA PHE A 24 6.65 3.64 0.10
C PHE A 24 6.89 3.90 -1.39
N GLU A 25 8.09 3.61 -1.87
CA GLU A 25 8.45 3.77 -3.28
C GLU A 25 7.62 2.84 -4.17
N LEU A 26 7.39 1.60 -3.74
CA LEU A 26 6.56 0.65 -4.47
C LEU A 26 5.13 1.16 -4.58
N THR A 27 4.58 1.67 -3.49
CA THR A 27 3.25 2.27 -3.47
C THR A 27 3.18 3.46 -4.42
N ARG A 28 4.21 4.28 -4.44
CA ARG A 28 4.29 5.43 -5.34
C ARG A 28 4.35 5.02 -6.81
N ARG A 29 5.09 3.95 -7.13
CA ARG A 29 5.17 3.43 -8.50
C ARG A 29 3.84 2.90 -8.98
N MET A 30 3.05 2.34 -8.09
CA MET A 30 1.72 1.83 -8.38
C MET A 30 0.65 2.92 -8.38
N ARG A 31 1.04 4.16 -8.15
CA ARG A 31 0.11 5.28 -8.03
C ARG A 31 -0.71 5.48 -9.30
N ARG A 32 -0.11 5.24 -10.46
CA ARG A 32 -0.84 5.21 -11.73
C ARG A 32 -0.49 3.94 -12.46
N ALA A 33 -1.46 3.06 -12.57
CA ALA A 33 -1.28 1.77 -13.20
C ALA A 33 -2.59 1.38 -13.89
N PRO A 34 -2.54 0.45 -14.86
CA PRO A 34 -3.77 -0.15 -15.33
C PRO A 34 -4.55 -0.72 -14.16
N VAL A 35 -5.84 -0.46 -14.12
CA VAL A 35 -6.66 -0.81 -12.95
C VAL A 35 -6.61 -2.31 -12.65
N GLU A 36 -6.61 -3.15 -13.68
CA GLU A 36 -6.55 -4.60 -13.50
C GLU A 36 -5.22 -5.02 -12.87
N ALA A 37 -4.11 -4.44 -13.30
CA ALA A 37 -2.80 -4.72 -12.73
C ALA A 37 -2.71 -4.29 -11.28
N LEU A 38 -3.27 -3.13 -10.97
CA LEU A 38 -3.29 -2.62 -9.59
C LEU A 38 -4.09 -3.54 -8.68
N ILE A 39 -5.30 -3.91 -9.09
CA ILE A 39 -6.16 -4.80 -8.30
C ILE A 39 -5.51 -6.17 -8.12
N SER A 40 -4.96 -6.74 -9.19
CA SER A 40 -4.25 -8.03 -9.10
C SER A 40 -3.08 -7.95 -8.13
N HIS A 41 -2.34 -6.86 -8.15
CA HIS A 41 -1.21 -6.67 -7.24
C HIS A 41 -1.67 -6.65 -5.78
N LEU A 42 -2.75 -5.92 -5.48
CA LEU A 42 -3.29 -5.88 -4.12
C LEU A 42 -3.73 -7.25 -3.64
N MET A 43 -4.37 -8.01 -4.51
CA MET A 43 -4.87 -9.34 -4.16
C MET A 43 -3.73 -10.35 -4.03
N GLU A 44 -2.79 -10.36 -4.95
CA GLU A 44 -1.72 -11.38 -4.99
C GLU A 44 -0.58 -11.08 -4.02
N ALA A 45 -0.14 -9.82 -3.96
CA ALA A 45 0.99 -9.45 -3.12
C ALA A 45 0.60 -9.24 -1.66
N TYR A 46 -0.60 -8.72 -1.42
CA TYR A 46 -1.03 -8.35 -0.07
C TYR A 46 -2.22 -9.14 0.44
N GLY A 47 -2.82 -9.97 -0.39
CA GLY A 47 -3.99 -10.74 0.01
C GLY A 47 -5.19 -9.87 0.37
N GLU A 48 -5.27 -8.68 -0.19
CA GLU A 48 -6.33 -7.73 0.09
C GLU A 48 -7.53 -7.97 -0.81
N LYS A 49 -8.72 -7.76 -0.26
CA LYS A 49 -9.98 -7.86 -0.99
C LYS A 49 -10.76 -6.56 -0.82
N VAL A 50 -11.58 -6.24 -1.81
CA VAL A 50 -12.43 -5.06 -1.72
C VAL A 50 -13.43 -5.22 -0.60
N VAL A 51 -13.50 -4.22 0.27
CA VAL A 51 -14.44 -4.19 1.39
C VAL A 51 -15.42 -3.02 1.30
N TRP A 52 -15.14 -2.06 0.42
CA TRP A 52 -15.99 -0.90 0.24
C TRP A 52 -15.74 -0.27 -1.14
N VAL A 53 -16.80 0.17 -1.79
CA VAL A 53 -16.73 0.87 -3.07
C VAL A 53 -17.65 2.08 -3.01
N GLY A 54 -17.14 3.22 -3.44
CA GLY A 54 -17.93 4.43 -3.61
C GLY A 54 -17.66 5.07 -4.95
N LYS A 55 -18.53 5.98 -5.35
CA LYS A 55 -18.36 6.74 -6.58
C LYS A 55 -18.11 8.20 -6.24
N ASP A 56 -17.06 8.76 -6.84
CA ASP A 56 -16.74 10.17 -6.67
C ASP A 56 -17.73 11.00 -7.47
N ARG A 57 -18.48 11.84 -6.79
CA ARG A 57 -19.53 12.66 -7.40
C ARG A 57 -18.97 13.68 -8.38
N ASN A 58 -17.76 14.16 -8.13
CA ASN A 58 -17.19 15.27 -8.90
C ASN A 58 -16.64 14.85 -10.25
N ASN A 59 -16.03 13.67 -10.33
CA ASN A 59 -15.35 13.24 -11.55
C ASN A 59 -15.83 11.90 -12.09
N GLY A 60 -16.76 11.24 -11.41
CA GLY A 60 -17.33 9.98 -11.87
C GLY A 60 -16.43 8.78 -11.74
N THR A 61 -15.28 8.92 -11.10
CA THR A 61 -14.40 7.79 -10.81
C THR A 61 -14.89 7.01 -9.59
N TYR A 62 -14.34 5.84 -9.41
CA TYR A 62 -14.65 5.01 -8.25
C TYR A 62 -13.53 5.08 -7.23
N VAL A 63 -13.91 4.97 -5.97
CA VAL A 63 -12.97 4.85 -4.85
C VAL A 63 -13.29 3.54 -4.15
N SER A 64 -12.27 2.73 -3.91
CA SER A 64 -12.44 1.43 -3.25
C SER A 64 -11.44 1.28 -2.12
N LEU A 65 -11.87 0.63 -1.06
CA LEU A 65 -11.01 0.21 0.03
C LEU A 65 -10.78 -1.29 -0.08
N TYR A 66 -9.52 -1.66 -0.17
CA TYR A 66 -9.06 -3.04 -0.15
C TYR A 66 -8.44 -3.34 1.20
N LYS A 67 -8.68 -4.52 1.74
CA LYS A 67 -8.19 -4.88 3.07
C LYS A 67 -7.90 -6.37 3.15
N ASN A 68 -6.87 -6.71 3.90
CA ASN A 68 -6.59 -8.07 4.33
C ASN A 68 -7.03 -8.20 5.79
N GLU A 69 -8.08 -8.95 6.03
CA GLU A 69 -8.64 -9.10 7.37
C GLU A 69 -7.70 -9.85 8.31
N ALA A 70 -6.84 -10.72 7.78
CA ALA A 70 -5.91 -11.50 8.60
C ALA A 70 -4.71 -10.67 9.06
N THR A 71 -4.19 -9.78 8.20
CA THR A 71 -2.99 -9.00 8.50
C THR A 71 -3.29 -7.56 8.91
N GLY A 72 -4.46 -7.05 8.56
CA GLY A 72 -4.84 -5.67 8.81
C GLY A 72 -4.29 -4.66 7.82
N THR A 73 -3.60 -5.12 6.76
CA THR A 73 -3.16 -4.20 5.71
C THR A 73 -4.35 -3.72 4.89
N TRP A 74 -4.26 -2.49 4.42
CA TRP A 74 -5.34 -1.89 3.65
C TRP A 74 -4.77 -0.92 2.62
N THR A 75 -5.54 -0.74 1.53
CA THR A 75 -5.17 0.17 0.44
C THR A 75 -6.43 0.82 -0.08
N MET A 76 -6.42 2.14 -0.19
CA MET A 76 -7.50 2.88 -0.80
C MET A 76 -7.06 3.35 -2.18
N ILE A 77 -7.86 3.04 -3.20
CA ILE A 77 -7.55 3.37 -4.59
C ILE A 77 -8.68 4.19 -5.20
N GLN A 78 -8.32 5.02 -6.15
CA GLN A 78 -9.27 5.73 -7.01
C GLN A 78 -9.00 5.30 -8.45
N TYR A 79 -10.04 4.96 -9.19
CA TYR A 79 -9.87 4.36 -10.50
C TYR A 79 -11.04 4.64 -11.43
N ASP A 80 -10.75 4.53 -12.72
CA ASP A 80 -11.76 4.48 -13.77
C ASP A 80 -11.69 3.13 -14.49
N SER A 81 -12.24 3.02 -15.69
CA SER A 81 -12.21 1.78 -16.46
C SER A 81 -10.82 1.38 -16.95
N ARG A 82 -9.85 2.29 -16.92
CA ARG A 82 -8.51 2.07 -17.49
C ARG A 82 -7.41 2.10 -16.46
N THR A 83 -7.39 3.13 -15.63
CA THR A 83 -6.26 3.39 -14.73
C THR A 83 -6.73 3.53 -13.31
N GLY A 84 -5.83 3.24 -12.39
CA GLY A 84 -6.05 3.40 -10.97
C GLY A 84 -4.88 4.10 -10.31
N CYS A 85 -5.17 4.78 -9.20
CA CYS A 85 -4.19 5.46 -8.39
C CYS A 85 -4.35 5.02 -6.94
N VAL A 86 -3.24 4.77 -6.26
CA VAL A 86 -3.25 4.54 -4.82
C VAL A 86 -3.37 5.88 -4.14
N LEU A 87 -4.42 6.05 -3.34
CA LEU A 87 -4.63 7.26 -2.55
C LEU A 87 -3.93 7.16 -1.20
N SER A 88 -4.02 6.01 -0.57
CA SER A 88 -3.45 5.79 0.74
C SER A 88 -3.36 4.30 1.01
N ALA A 89 -2.40 3.90 1.82
CA ALA A 89 -2.22 2.52 2.22
C ALA A 89 -1.63 2.49 3.62
N GLY A 90 -1.89 1.41 4.34
CA GLY A 90 -1.39 1.31 5.71
C GLY A 90 -1.59 -0.07 6.29
N GLU A 91 -1.45 -0.12 7.60
CA GLU A 91 -1.54 -1.34 8.39
C GLU A 91 -2.53 -1.14 9.52
N LEU A 92 -2.85 -2.23 10.19
CA LEU A 92 -3.68 -2.21 11.39
C LEU A 92 -5.06 -1.58 11.20
N GLY A 93 -5.62 -1.76 10.00
CA GLY A 93 -6.98 -1.31 9.73
C GLY A 93 -7.96 -2.06 10.63
N THR A 94 -8.72 -1.33 11.45
CA THR A 94 -9.66 -1.89 12.40
C THR A 94 -11.04 -1.26 12.19
N PRO A 95 -12.10 -2.04 12.10
CA PRO A 95 -13.45 -1.48 12.05
C PRO A 95 -13.79 -0.80 13.38
N ILE A 96 -14.47 0.31 13.28
CA ILE A 96 -14.86 1.09 14.45
C ILE A 96 -16.19 0.63 14.99
#